data_431cbd0641ad47398e7318973c91fd7a
#
_entry.id   431cbd0641ad47398e7318973c91fd7a
#
_cell.length_a   1.000
_cell.length_b   1.000
_cell.length_c   1.000
_cell.angle_alpha   90.00
_cell.angle_beta   90.00
_cell.angle_gamma   90.00
#
_symmetry.space_group_name_H-M   'P 1'
#
loop_
_entity.id
_entity.type
_entity.pdbx_description
1 polymer ?
#
loop_
_entity_poly.entity_id
_entity_poly.type
_entity_poly.pdbx_seq_one_letter_code
_entity_poly.pdbx_strand_id
1 'polypeptide(L)'
;MGLYISKEFFTNNQQFPLTGKAAQNALSRAEVLDSYRQTVQVSFANRLARNTLKYEASSEPVNKEIKPAEAPWPNGIVVWMDPDCDEGLPHTRPPHLICLPSNISDTSLDNTVLHERVHVSQRLQSDVWSTMFNSVWEMTPWSGNLPPSLYVRRRINPDLILAPIFQWKKEWVPFALFKGMHPTSLSDVDIVWWQVSTSVLHKDPPPGWTDFFGPVDSGHEHPFEMAAYMVENKSSTKAFQALEPLLKENLT
;
A
#
# COMPACT_ATOMS: atom_id res chain seq x y z
N MET A 1 6.87 -17.07 17.51
CA MET A 1 7.96 -16.40 18.21
C MET A 1 7.86 -14.91 17.83
N GLY A 2 7.12 -14.12 18.64
CA GLY A 2 6.83 -12.73 18.33
C GLY A 2 8.09 -11.88 18.50
N LEU A 3 8.48 -11.18 17.46
CA LEU A 3 9.50 -10.14 17.51
C LEU A 3 8.95 -8.98 18.34
N TYR A 4 9.32 -8.91 19.61
CA TYR A 4 9.16 -7.72 20.43
C TYR A 4 10.10 -6.64 19.87
N ILE A 5 9.58 -5.76 19.03
CA ILE A 5 10.25 -4.51 18.69
C ILE A 5 10.01 -3.57 19.87
N SER A 6 11.08 -3.21 20.58
CA SER A 6 11.02 -2.40 21.79
C SER A 6 10.38 -1.04 21.51
N LYS A 7 9.53 -0.57 22.45
CA LYS A 7 8.86 0.74 22.45
C LYS A 7 9.82 1.95 22.39
N GLU A 8 11.12 1.74 22.45
CA GLU A 8 12.13 2.81 22.53
C GLU A 8 12.38 3.58 21.23
N PHE A 9 11.85 3.10 20.08
CA PHE A 9 12.00 3.81 18.80
C PHE A 9 11.02 4.97 18.59
N PHE A 10 10.05 5.17 19.46
CA PHE A 10 8.95 6.13 19.25
C PHE A 10 9.11 7.48 19.98
N THR A 11 10.21 7.70 20.72
CA THR A 11 10.34 8.85 21.61
C THR A 11 11.14 10.04 21.10
N ASN A 12 11.71 10.00 19.89
CA ASN A 12 12.43 11.16 19.34
C ASN A 12 11.64 11.84 18.22
N ASN A 13 11.07 13.01 18.53
CA ASN A 13 10.20 13.84 17.70
C ASN A 13 10.89 14.53 16.50
N GLN A 14 12.14 14.22 16.17
CA GLN A 14 12.81 14.72 14.96
C GLN A 14 13.31 13.55 14.13
N GLN A 15 12.47 13.08 13.21
CA GLN A 15 12.90 12.15 12.19
C GLN A 15 13.44 12.94 11.00
N PHE A 16 14.77 13.01 10.90
CA PHE A 16 15.40 13.44 9.65
C PHE A 16 15.20 12.36 8.59
N PRO A 17 14.75 12.72 7.38
CA PRO A 17 14.70 11.78 6.26
C PRO A 17 16.07 11.13 6.04
N LEU A 18 16.07 9.83 5.77
CA LEU A 18 17.30 9.09 5.50
C LEU A 18 17.73 9.28 4.04
N THR A 19 19.03 9.43 3.85
CA THR A 19 19.68 9.47 2.53
C THR A 19 20.94 8.60 2.51
N GLY A 20 21.46 8.33 1.33
CA GLY A 20 22.73 7.64 1.15
C GLY A 20 22.81 6.29 1.85
N LYS A 21 23.92 6.02 2.54
CA LYS A 21 24.20 4.72 3.17
C LYS A 21 23.18 4.34 4.27
N ALA A 22 22.68 5.31 5.04
CA ALA A 22 21.71 5.04 6.10
C ALA A 22 20.38 4.58 5.49
N ALA A 23 19.90 5.25 4.45
CA ALA A 23 18.73 4.86 3.69
C ALA A 23 18.89 3.48 3.06
N GLN A 24 20.03 3.22 2.41
CA GLN A 24 20.29 1.92 1.78
C GLN A 24 20.33 0.76 2.79
N ASN A 25 20.86 0.99 3.99
CA ASN A 25 20.81 0.02 5.07
C ASN A 25 19.37 -0.25 5.56
N ALA A 26 18.54 0.79 5.64
CA ALA A 26 17.12 0.64 6.00
C ALA A 26 16.35 -0.17 4.95
N LEU A 27 16.55 0.10 3.66
CA LEU A 27 15.96 -0.67 2.56
C LEU A 27 16.43 -2.13 2.56
N SER A 28 17.70 -2.39 2.86
CA SER A 28 18.21 -3.75 2.95
C SER A 28 17.58 -4.54 4.10
N ARG A 29 17.31 -3.90 5.24
CA ARG A 29 16.58 -4.52 6.35
C ARG A 29 15.12 -4.79 6.00
N ALA A 30 14.47 -3.87 5.30
CA ALA A 30 13.11 -4.07 4.83
C ALA A 30 13.02 -5.29 3.89
N GLU A 31 13.98 -5.45 2.99
CA GLU A 31 14.04 -6.60 2.06
C GLU A 31 14.13 -7.94 2.80
N VAL A 32 14.86 -8.00 3.91
CA VAL A 32 14.93 -9.22 4.75
C VAL A 32 13.55 -9.56 5.34
N LEU A 33 12.72 -8.55 5.59
CA LEU A 33 11.40 -8.74 6.20
C LEU A 33 10.30 -9.10 5.20
N ASP A 34 10.33 -8.53 3.99
CA ASP A 34 9.23 -8.65 3.03
C ASP A 34 9.58 -9.35 1.71
N SER A 35 10.87 -9.51 1.40
CA SER A 35 11.37 -10.08 0.14
C SER A 35 10.76 -9.42 -1.12
N TYR A 36 10.41 -8.13 -1.03
CA TYR A 36 9.69 -7.42 -2.08
C TYR A 36 10.42 -7.47 -3.42
N ARG A 37 11.69 -7.09 -3.44
CA ARG A 37 12.47 -7.05 -4.67
C ARG A 37 12.70 -8.43 -5.27
N GLN A 38 12.94 -9.42 -4.41
CA GLN A 38 13.05 -10.81 -4.86
C GLN A 38 11.75 -11.27 -5.51
N THR A 39 10.61 -10.96 -4.91
CA THR A 39 9.28 -11.31 -5.44
C THR A 39 9.03 -10.64 -6.80
N VAL A 40 9.39 -9.36 -6.94
CA VAL A 40 9.30 -8.65 -8.23
C VAL A 40 10.21 -9.28 -9.29
N GLN A 41 11.45 -9.62 -8.93
CA GLN A 41 12.42 -10.20 -9.89
C GLN A 41 11.98 -11.53 -10.47
N VAL A 42 11.34 -12.40 -9.68
CA VAL A 42 10.87 -13.69 -10.15
C VAL A 42 9.52 -13.63 -10.88
N SER A 43 8.75 -12.55 -10.69
CA SER A 43 7.50 -12.33 -11.39
C SER A 43 7.74 -11.67 -12.75
N PHE A 44 7.52 -12.41 -13.82
CA PHE A 44 7.79 -11.93 -15.19
C PHE A 44 7.06 -10.62 -15.52
N ALA A 45 5.74 -10.56 -15.32
CA ALA A 45 4.94 -9.39 -15.62
C ALA A 45 5.35 -8.18 -14.73
N ASN A 46 5.55 -8.39 -13.42
CA ASN A 46 5.96 -7.32 -12.52
C ASN A 46 7.36 -6.77 -12.84
N ARG A 47 8.26 -7.63 -13.30
CA ARG A 47 9.59 -7.21 -13.74
C ARG A 47 9.55 -6.38 -15.02
N LEU A 48 8.71 -6.76 -15.99
CA LEU A 48 8.54 -6.01 -17.23
C LEU A 48 7.84 -4.67 -17.05
N ALA A 49 6.87 -4.62 -16.13
CA ALA A 49 6.12 -3.39 -15.84
C ALA A 49 7.00 -2.26 -15.30
N ARG A 50 8.18 -2.58 -14.78
CA ARG A 50 9.11 -1.60 -14.23
C ARG A 50 10.18 -1.25 -15.26
N ASN A 51 10.28 0.01 -15.62
CA ASN A 51 11.27 0.51 -16.59
C ASN A 51 12.71 0.27 -16.13
N THR A 52 12.92 0.20 -14.82
CA THR A 52 14.20 -0.15 -14.20
C THR A 52 13.99 -1.10 -13.03
N LEU A 53 14.93 -2.02 -12.84
CA LEU A 53 15.02 -2.83 -11.64
C LEU A 53 15.94 -2.21 -10.58
N LYS A 54 16.45 -1.00 -10.84
CA LYS A 54 17.19 -0.22 -9.87
C LYS A 54 16.25 0.12 -8.70
N TYR A 55 16.68 -0.19 -7.50
CA TYR A 55 15.93 0.10 -6.29
C TYR A 55 16.92 0.57 -5.22
N GLU A 56 17.17 1.86 -5.24
CA GLU A 56 18.23 2.48 -4.46
C GLU A 56 17.74 3.77 -3.81
N ALA A 57 18.30 4.08 -2.65
CA ALA A 57 18.14 5.39 -2.06
C ALA A 57 18.80 6.46 -2.94
N SER A 58 18.22 7.67 -2.95
CA SER A 58 18.83 8.82 -3.60
C SER A 58 20.23 9.07 -3.05
N SER A 59 21.20 9.24 -3.94
CA SER A 59 22.57 9.67 -3.59
C SER A 59 22.63 11.17 -3.31
N GLU A 60 21.71 11.94 -3.85
CA GLU A 60 21.68 13.39 -3.74
C GLU A 60 20.92 13.84 -2.47
N PRO A 61 21.40 14.91 -1.82
CA PRO A 61 20.65 15.52 -0.73
C PRO A 61 19.29 16.04 -1.21
N VAL A 62 18.24 15.73 -0.46
CA VAL A 62 16.89 16.24 -0.74
C VAL A 62 16.53 17.28 0.31
N ASN A 63 16.37 18.53 -0.15
CA ASN A 63 16.01 19.65 0.71
C ASN A 63 14.49 19.86 0.72
N LYS A 64 13.76 18.91 1.31
CA LYS A 64 12.31 18.96 1.51
C LYS A 64 11.99 18.69 2.96
N GLU A 65 11.10 19.51 3.52
CA GLU A 65 10.64 19.35 4.90
C GLU A 65 9.46 18.37 4.95
N ILE A 66 9.57 17.38 5.81
CA ILE A 66 8.47 16.47 6.14
C ILE A 66 7.85 16.94 7.44
N LYS A 67 6.59 17.39 7.38
CA LYS A 67 5.86 17.80 8.57
C LYS A 67 5.66 16.63 9.53
N PRO A 68 5.74 16.85 10.84
CA PRO A 68 5.38 15.83 11.82
C PRO A 68 3.99 15.25 11.56
N ALA A 69 3.79 14.00 11.93
CA ALA A 69 2.47 13.39 11.84
C ALA A 69 1.52 14.03 12.87
N GLU A 70 0.30 14.25 12.43
CA GLU A 70 -0.81 14.57 13.32
C GLU A 70 -1.50 13.27 13.73
N ALA A 71 -1.95 13.22 15.01
CA ALA A 71 -2.70 12.06 15.48
C ALA A 71 -3.92 11.80 14.57
N PRO A 72 -4.28 10.55 14.32
CA PRO A 72 -3.74 9.31 14.92
C PRO A 72 -2.58 8.68 14.14
N TRP A 73 -2.03 9.37 13.12
CA TRP A 73 -1.10 8.76 12.18
C TRP A 73 0.33 8.66 12.74
N PRO A 74 1.02 7.52 12.55
CA PRO A 74 2.41 7.37 12.98
C PRO A 74 3.37 8.16 12.07
N ASN A 75 4.50 8.58 12.65
CA ASN A 75 5.61 9.11 11.86
C ASN A 75 6.35 8.00 11.18
N GLY A 76 6.29 7.62 10.01
CA GLY A 76 7.21 6.67 9.35
C GLY A 76 8.64 7.22 9.25
N ILE A 77 9.60 6.37 8.99
CA ILE A 77 10.96 6.78 8.62
C ILE A 77 10.98 7.06 7.13
N VAL A 78 11.15 8.32 6.75
CA VAL A 78 11.21 8.70 5.34
C VAL A 78 12.57 8.33 4.73
N VAL A 79 12.53 7.67 3.59
CA VAL A 79 13.67 7.32 2.75
C VAL A 79 13.48 7.96 1.39
N TRP A 80 14.40 8.84 1.01
CA TRP A 80 14.41 9.41 -0.34
C TRP A 80 14.98 8.40 -1.33
N MET A 81 14.19 8.08 -2.35
CA MET A 81 14.52 7.10 -3.39
C MET A 81 15.02 7.79 -4.66
N ASP A 82 15.80 7.05 -5.44
CA ASP A 82 16.06 7.45 -6.82
C ASP A 82 14.71 7.62 -7.56
N PRO A 83 14.53 8.68 -8.37
CA PRO A 83 13.26 8.99 -9.03
C PRO A 83 12.69 7.88 -9.92
N ASP A 84 13.57 7.01 -10.43
CA ASP A 84 13.17 5.92 -11.34
C ASP A 84 12.76 4.64 -10.60
N CYS A 85 12.94 4.59 -9.27
CA CYS A 85 12.55 3.42 -8.49
C CYS A 85 11.03 3.22 -8.53
N ASP A 86 10.58 2.02 -8.94
CA ASP A 86 9.17 1.67 -9.07
C ASP A 86 8.34 2.75 -9.82
N GLU A 87 8.90 3.28 -10.91
CA GLU A 87 8.31 4.36 -11.73
C GLU A 87 8.06 5.66 -10.95
N GLY A 88 8.79 5.89 -9.88
CA GLY A 88 8.63 7.07 -9.01
C GLY A 88 7.38 7.01 -8.12
N LEU A 89 6.76 5.83 -7.96
CA LEU A 89 5.60 5.68 -7.09
C LEU A 89 6.04 5.66 -5.62
N PRO A 90 5.46 6.52 -4.77
CA PRO A 90 5.60 6.44 -3.33
C PRO A 90 5.10 5.10 -2.81
N HIS A 91 5.68 4.61 -1.72
CA HIS A 91 5.23 3.38 -1.09
C HIS A 91 5.86 3.19 0.30
N THR A 92 5.32 2.26 1.07
CA THR A 92 5.89 1.89 2.36
C THR A 92 6.59 0.53 2.32
N ARG A 93 7.59 0.35 3.20
CA ARG A 93 8.26 -0.92 3.44
C ARG A 93 8.33 -1.22 4.94
N PRO A 94 8.38 -2.51 5.34
CA PRO A 94 8.50 -2.84 6.75
C PRO A 94 9.84 -2.35 7.36
N PRO A 95 9.87 -2.09 8.68
CA PRO A 95 8.71 -2.13 9.56
C PRO A 95 7.80 -0.90 9.41
N HIS A 96 8.34 0.28 9.03
CA HIS A 96 7.63 1.56 8.94
C HIS A 96 8.39 2.59 8.09
N LEU A 97 9.02 2.14 6.99
CA LEU A 97 9.65 3.05 6.04
C LEU A 97 8.59 3.67 5.13
N ILE A 98 8.76 4.94 4.82
CA ILE A 98 8.04 5.69 3.78
C ILE A 98 9.06 6.00 2.69
N CYS A 99 8.94 5.36 1.55
CA CYS A 99 9.84 5.51 0.41
C CYS A 99 9.24 6.54 -0.55
N LEU A 100 9.90 7.68 -0.72
CA LEU A 100 9.45 8.78 -1.56
C LEU A 100 10.45 9.05 -2.68
N PRO A 101 10.02 9.25 -3.93
CA PRO A 101 10.92 9.66 -4.98
C PRO A 101 11.50 11.05 -4.68
N SER A 102 12.80 11.24 -4.88
CA SER A 102 13.49 12.50 -4.54
C SER A 102 12.99 13.71 -5.34
N ASN A 103 12.34 13.48 -6.48
CA ASN A 103 11.75 14.50 -7.33
C ASN A 103 10.24 14.74 -7.09
N ILE A 104 9.63 14.15 -6.04
CA ILE A 104 8.21 14.40 -5.71
C ILE A 104 7.93 15.90 -5.61
N SER A 105 6.78 16.35 -6.13
CA SER A 105 6.45 17.79 -6.08
C SER A 105 6.11 18.25 -4.66
N ASP A 106 6.43 19.49 -4.32
CA ASP A 106 6.11 20.05 -3.00
C ASP A 106 4.60 20.17 -2.79
N THR A 107 3.83 20.31 -3.87
CA THR A 107 2.36 20.43 -3.82
C THR A 107 1.68 19.10 -3.48
N SER A 108 2.30 17.97 -3.79
CA SER A 108 1.75 16.64 -3.49
C SER A 108 2.34 16.01 -2.23
N LEU A 109 3.46 16.53 -1.74
CA LEU A 109 4.25 15.91 -0.67
C LEU A 109 3.45 15.63 0.59
N ASP A 110 2.72 16.62 1.11
CA ASP A 110 1.97 16.47 2.37
C ASP A 110 0.87 15.39 2.25
N ASN A 111 0.12 15.40 1.15
CA ASN A 111 -0.94 14.42 0.91
C ASN A 111 -0.35 13.02 0.72
N THR A 112 0.71 12.90 -0.07
CA THR A 112 1.40 11.63 -0.26
C THR A 112 1.95 11.08 1.06
N VAL A 113 2.59 11.92 1.87
CA VAL A 113 3.08 11.50 3.19
C VAL A 113 1.95 11.06 4.11
N LEU A 114 0.79 11.72 4.07
CA LEU A 114 -0.39 11.29 4.81
C LEU A 114 -0.86 9.91 4.34
N HIS A 115 -0.97 9.70 3.03
CA HIS A 115 -1.30 8.39 2.44
C HIS A 115 -0.39 7.28 2.96
N GLU A 116 0.92 7.48 2.86
CA GLU A 116 1.91 6.51 3.32
C GLU A 116 1.86 6.25 4.84
N ARG A 117 1.54 7.27 5.63
CA ARG A 117 1.35 7.10 7.08
C ARG A 117 0.15 6.22 7.42
N VAL A 118 -0.90 6.26 6.61
CA VAL A 118 -2.01 5.32 6.73
C VAL A 118 -1.51 3.89 6.54
N HIS A 119 -0.70 3.61 5.52
CA HIS A 119 -0.10 2.30 5.30
C HIS A 119 0.83 1.86 6.44
N VAL A 120 1.60 2.79 7.01
CA VAL A 120 2.38 2.49 8.22
C VAL A 120 1.47 2.09 9.38
N SER A 121 0.37 2.81 9.62
CA SER A 121 -0.63 2.46 10.64
C SER A 121 -1.25 1.08 10.39
N GLN A 122 -1.65 0.80 9.15
CA GLN A 122 -2.21 -0.49 8.74
C GLN A 122 -1.26 -1.66 9.02
N ARG A 123 0.03 -1.46 8.77
CA ARG A 123 1.05 -2.48 9.05
C ARG A 123 1.28 -2.69 10.54
N LEU A 124 1.31 -1.62 11.32
CA LEU A 124 1.53 -1.67 12.77
C LEU A 124 0.32 -2.22 13.54
N GLN A 125 -0.88 -2.02 13.00
CA GLN A 125 -2.15 -2.32 13.66
C GLN A 125 -3.09 -3.14 12.74
N SER A 126 -2.53 -4.11 12.02
CA SER A 126 -3.23 -4.87 10.98
C SER A 126 -4.54 -5.52 11.48
N ASP A 127 -4.55 -6.03 12.72
CA ASP A 127 -5.75 -6.66 13.29
C ASP A 127 -6.86 -5.64 13.58
N VAL A 128 -6.48 -4.42 14.04
CA VAL A 128 -7.43 -3.31 14.27
C VAL A 128 -8.05 -2.90 12.96
N TRP A 129 -7.24 -2.67 11.92
CA TRP A 129 -7.73 -2.32 10.59
C TRP A 129 -8.62 -3.40 9.98
N SER A 130 -8.22 -4.67 10.10
CA SER A 130 -9.04 -5.81 9.62
C SER A 130 -10.39 -5.88 10.34
N THR A 131 -10.41 -5.61 11.65
CA THR A 131 -11.64 -5.55 12.44
C THR A 131 -12.55 -4.43 11.98
N MET A 132 -12.02 -3.22 11.77
CA MET A 132 -12.78 -2.08 11.25
C MET A 132 -13.37 -2.39 9.87
N PHE A 133 -12.56 -2.90 8.92
CA PHE A 133 -13.05 -3.25 7.59
C PHE A 133 -14.14 -4.31 7.62
N ASN A 134 -14.01 -5.32 8.47
CA ASN A 134 -15.06 -6.31 8.62
C ASN A 134 -16.36 -5.69 9.16
N SER A 135 -16.26 -4.81 10.15
CA SER A 135 -17.44 -4.25 10.83
C SER A 135 -18.26 -3.29 9.96
N VAL A 136 -17.61 -2.50 9.10
CA VAL A 136 -18.28 -1.43 8.33
C VAL A 136 -18.26 -1.62 6.82
N TRP A 137 -17.33 -2.44 6.28
CA TRP A 137 -17.21 -2.69 4.85
C TRP A 137 -17.56 -4.12 4.44
N GLU A 138 -17.82 -5.02 5.38
CA GLU A 138 -17.96 -6.45 5.13
C GLU A 138 -16.75 -7.06 4.41
N MET A 139 -15.55 -6.47 4.62
CA MET A 139 -14.28 -6.95 4.10
C MET A 139 -13.62 -7.86 5.13
N THR A 140 -13.35 -9.10 4.74
CA THR A 140 -12.71 -10.10 5.61
C THR A 140 -11.49 -10.71 4.92
N PRO A 141 -10.44 -11.12 5.66
CA PRO A 141 -9.34 -11.87 5.08
C PRO A 141 -9.86 -13.11 4.36
N TRP A 142 -9.29 -13.36 3.17
CA TRP A 142 -9.62 -14.53 2.33
C TRP A 142 -8.46 -15.50 2.37
N SER A 143 -8.76 -16.75 2.74
CA SER A 143 -7.77 -17.84 2.83
C SER A 143 -7.68 -18.71 1.58
N GLY A 144 -8.46 -18.39 0.52
CA GLY A 144 -8.41 -19.13 -0.73
C GLY A 144 -7.21 -18.75 -1.60
N ASN A 145 -7.11 -19.37 -2.76
CA ASN A 145 -6.04 -19.15 -3.70
C ASN A 145 -6.58 -18.67 -5.05
N LEU A 146 -5.95 -17.68 -5.63
CA LEU A 146 -6.19 -17.30 -7.01
C LEU A 146 -5.63 -18.38 -7.95
N PRO A 147 -6.27 -18.64 -9.09
CA PRO A 147 -5.70 -19.49 -10.13
C PRO A 147 -4.28 -19.03 -10.50
N PRO A 148 -3.33 -19.95 -10.77
CA PRO A 148 -1.95 -19.60 -11.11
C PRO A 148 -1.84 -18.60 -12.28
N SER A 149 -2.73 -18.69 -13.27
CA SER A 149 -2.78 -17.77 -14.42
C SER A 149 -3.12 -16.33 -14.04
N LEU A 150 -3.87 -16.11 -12.96
CA LEU A 150 -4.17 -14.78 -12.42
C LEU A 150 -3.04 -14.33 -11.48
N TYR A 151 -2.54 -15.24 -10.66
CA TYR A 151 -1.48 -14.96 -9.70
C TYR A 151 -0.22 -14.38 -10.39
N VAL A 152 0.21 -14.94 -11.51
CA VAL A 152 1.40 -14.48 -12.26
C VAL A 152 1.23 -13.11 -12.91
N ARG A 153 -0.02 -12.65 -13.09
CA ARG A 153 -0.35 -11.35 -13.65
C ARG A 153 -0.77 -10.32 -12.60
N ARG A 154 -0.89 -10.71 -11.34
CA ARG A 154 -1.24 -9.79 -10.25
C ARG A 154 -0.12 -8.75 -10.09
N ARG A 155 -0.49 -7.47 -10.00
CA ARG A 155 0.46 -6.42 -9.65
C ARG A 155 0.96 -6.63 -8.22
N ILE A 156 2.27 -6.61 -8.04
CA ILE A 156 2.90 -6.62 -6.72
C ILE A 156 3.01 -5.17 -6.25
N ASN A 157 2.28 -4.85 -5.20
CA ASN A 157 2.31 -3.56 -4.53
C ASN A 157 3.10 -3.72 -3.22
N PRO A 158 4.18 -2.93 -2.97
CA PRO A 158 4.99 -3.06 -1.76
C PRO A 158 4.21 -2.76 -0.48
N ASP A 159 3.19 -1.90 -0.53
CA ASP A 159 2.32 -1.59 0.61
C ASP A 159 1.51 -2.80 1.07
N LEU A 160 1.22 -3.71 0.15
CA LEU A 160 0.34 -4.85 0.34
C LEU A 160 1.07 -6.19 0.47
N ILE A 161 2.39 -6.21 0.36
CA ILE A 161 3.14 -7.48 0.24
C ILE A 161 2.99 -8.39 1.47
N LEU A 162 2.82 -7.82 2.65
CA LEU A 162 2.56 -8.53 3.91
C LEU A 162 1.10 -8.50 4.34
N ALA A 163 0.23 -7.84 3.57
CA ALA A 163 -1.19 -7.76 3.88
C ALA A 163 -1.92 -9.06 3.49
N PRO A 164 -2.95 -9.48 4.24
CA PRO A 164 -3.82 -10.55 3.81
C PRO A 164 -4.58 -10.15 2.56
N ILE A 165 -4.93 -11.10 1.71
CA ILE A 165 -5.91 -10.85 0.64
C ILE A 165 -7.28 -10.72 1.28
N PHE A 166 -8.09 -9.76 0.84
CA PHE A 166 -9.44 -9.56 1.37
C PHE A 166 -10.51 -9.98 0.37
N GLN A 167 -11.66 -10.38 0.92
CA GLN A 167 -12.90 -10.61 0.17
C GLN A 167 -14.02 -9.71 0.71
N TRP A 168 -14.81 -9.15 -0.19
CA TRP A 168 -16.00 -8.38 0.12
C TRP A 168 -17.23 -9.29 0.15
N LYS A 169 -18.05 -9.15 1.21
CA LYS A 169 -19.28 -9.94 1.41
C LYS A 169 -19.06 -11.45 1.27
N LYS A 170 -17.87 -11.95 1.64
CA LYS A 170 -17.45 -13.34 1.51
C LYS A 170 -17.55 -13.91 0.09
N GLU A 171 -17.60 -13.04 -0.92
CA GLU A 171 -17.86 -13.44 -2.30
C GLU A 171 -16.85 -12.84 -3.30
N TRP A 172 -16.37 -11.63 -3.10
CA TRP A 172 -15.63 -10.89 -4.12
C TRP A 172 -14.23 -10.50 -3.65
N VAL A 173 -13.22 -10.95 -4.36
CA VAL A 173 -11.82 -10.61 -4.07
C VAL A 173 -11.35 -9.57 -5.08
N PRO A 174 -11.16 -8.30 -4.70
CA PRO A 174 -10.61 -7.28 -5.58
C PRO A 174 -9.09 -7.39 -5.67
N PHE A 175 -8.52 -7.13 -6.84
CA PHE A 175 -7.07 -6.98 -7.02
C PHE A 175 -6.73 -6.30 -8.35
N ALA A 176 -5.51 -5.74 -8.42
CA ALA A 176 -4.96 -5.20 -9.66
C ALA A 176 -4.35 -6.32 -10.50
N LEU A 177 -4.78 -6.43 -11.76
CA LEU A 177 -4.31 -7.42 -12.71
C LEU A 177 -3.75 -6.74 -13.96
N PHE A 178 -2.51 -7.01 -14.33
CA PHE A 178 -1.97 -6.52 -15.59
C PHE A 178 -2.83 -6.97 -16.77
N LYS A 179 -3.11 -6.06 -17.71
CA LYS A 179 -3.95 -6.29 -18.89
C LYS A 179 -3.44 -7.43 -19.76
N GLY A 180 -2.12 -7.68 -19.72
CA GLY A 180 -1.46 -8.77 -20.45
C GLY A 180 -0.26 -9.34 -19.71
N MET A 181 0.44 -10.28 -20.35
CA MET A 181 1.67 -10.86 -19.84
C MET A 181 2.90 -9.96 -20.06
N HIS A 182 2.78 -8.94 -20.90
CA HIS A 182 3.85 -8.01 -21.26
C HIS A 182 3.45 -6.55 -20.96
N PRO A 183 3.23 -6.19 -19.67
CA PRO A 183 2.94 -4.81 -19.31
C PRO A 183 4.16 -3.93 -19.54
N THR A 184 3.92 -2.67 -19.85
CA THR A 184 4.96 -1.65 -20.08
C THR A 184 5.07 -0.65 -18.93
N SER A 185 4.14 -0.70 -17.97
CA SER A 185 4.08 0.20 -16.81
C SER A 185 3.33 -0.46 -15.65
N LEU A 186 3.59 -0.01 -14.43
CA LEU A 186 2.83 -0.40 -13.23
C LEU A 186 1.37 0.03 -13.29
N SER A 187 1.05 1.06 -14.09
CA SER A 187 -0.31 1.52 -14.33
C SER A 187 -1.08 0.72 -15.38
N ASP A 188 -0.41 -0.23 -16.08
CA ASP A 188 -1.05 -1.06 -17.11
C ASP A 188 -1.88 -2.21 -16.53
N VAL A 189 -2.77 -1.86 -15.59
CA VAL A 189 -3.62 -2.78 -14.86
C VAL A 189 -5.10 -2.45 -15.03
N ASP A 190 -5.94 -3.47 -14.87
CA ASP A 190 -7.35 -3.34 -14.56
C ASP A 190 -7.58 -3.73 -13.11
N ILE A 191 -8.51 -3.07 -12.41
CA ILE A 191 -9.06 -3.58 -11.16
C ILE A 191 -10.10 -4.61 -11.54
N VAL A 192 -9.99 -5.80 -10.95
CA VAL A 192 -10.84 -6.94 -11.25
C VAL A 192 -11.33 -7.59 -9.98
N TRP A 193 -12.41 -8.35 -10.09
CA TRP A 193 -13.03 -9.05 -8.97
C TRP A 193 -13.09 -10.55 -9.26
N TRP A 194 -12.48 -11.35 -8.39
CA TRP A 194 -12.62 -12.79 -8.41
C TRP A 194 -13.88 -13.18 -7.61
N GLN A 195 -14.85 -13.78 -8.27
CA GLN A 195 -16.04 -14.30 -7.61
C GLN A 195 -15.73 -15.68 -7.04
N VAL A 196 -15.80 -15.81 -5.72
CA VAL A 196 -15.35 -17.01 -5.00
C VAL A 196 -16.25 -18.21 -5.30
N SER A 197 -17.57 -18.02 -5.28
CA SER A 197 -18.54 -19.13 -5.45
C SER A 197 -18.54 -19.75 -6.85
N THR A 198 -18.29 -18.93 -7.88
CA THR A 198 -18.32 -19.39 -9.28
C THR A 198 -16.94 -19.62 -9.87
N SER A 199 -15.88 -19.17 -9.20
CA SER A 199 -14.52 -19.15 -9.72
C SER A 199 -14.40 -18.41 -11.06
N VAL A 200 -15.07 -17.27 -11.17
CA VAL A 200 -15.09 -16.41 -12.38
C VAL A 200 -14.46 -15.08 -12.07
N LEU A 201 -13.67 -14.57 -13.02
CA LEU A 201 -13.09 -13.24 -12.99
C LEU A 201 -14.04 -12.24 -13.67
N HIS A 202 -14.32 -11.15 -12.99
CA HIS A 202 -15.14 -10.05 -13.48
C HIS A 202 -14.31 -8.78 -13.62
N LYS A 203 -14.54 -8.01 -14.69
CA LYS A 203 -13.95 -6.68 -14.91
C LYS A 203 -14.82 -5.57 -14.35
N ASP A 204 -16.13 -5.80 -14.36
CA ASP A 204 -17.06 -4.84 -13.79
C ASP A 204 -17.18 -5.05 -12.27
N PRO A 205 -17.34 -3.96 -11.50
CA PRO A 205 -17.49 -4.07 -10.05
C PRO A 205 -18.77 -4.83 -9.69
N PRO A 206 -18.75 -5.57 -8.58
CA PRO A 206 -19.95 -6.29 -8.13
C PRO A 206 -21.09 -5.34 -7.77
N PRO A 207 -22.34 -5.83 -7.81
CA PRO A 207 -23.50 -5.02 -7.49
C PRO A 207 -23.40 -4.35 -6.11
N GLY A 208 -23.62 -3.03 -6.07
CA GLY A 208 -23.55 -2.20 -4.86
C GLY A 208 -22.14 -1.74 -4.48
N TRP A 209 -21.10 -2.19 -5.18
CA TRP A 209 -19.72 -1.73 -4.92
C TRP A 209 -19.57 -0.22 -5.11
N THR A 210 -19.92 0.28 -6.30
CA THR A 210 -19.77 1.70 -6.62
C THR A 210 -20.71 2.60 -5.82
N ASP A 211 -21.87 2.10 -5.42
CA ASP A 211 -22.81 2.83 -4.56
C ASP A 211 -22.24 3.04 -3.15
N PHE A 212 -21.37 2.15 -2.70
CA PHE A 212 -20.79 2.17 -1.37
C PHE A 212 -19.38 2.79 -1.36
N PHE A 213 -18.49 2.33 -2.23
CA PHE A 213 -17.10 2.74 -2.27
C PHE A 213 -16.81 3.92 -3.23
N GLY A 214 -17.74 4.26 -4.12
CA GLY A 214 -17.55 5.26 -5.15
C GLY A 214 -17.05 4.69 -6.49
N PRO A 215 -16.75 5.55 -7.46
CA PRO A 215 -16.21 5.15 -8.75
C PRO A 215 -14.90 4.37 -8.61
N VAL A 216 -14.74 3.34 -9.42
CA VAL A 216 -13.53 2.49 -9.38
C VAL A 216 -12.31 3.23 -9.89
N ASP A 217 -11.26 3.24 -9.10
CA ASP A 217 -9.92 3.71 -9.43
C ASP A 217 -8.85 2.66 -9.05
N SER A 218 -7.58 3.01 -9.19
CA SER A 218 -6.47 2.10 -8.90
C SER A 218 -6.37 1.67 -7.43
N GLY A 219 -6.93 2.43 -6.50
CA GLY A 219 -6.95 2.10 -5.07
C GLY A 219 -7.89 0.96 -4.72
N HIS A 220 -8.88 0.67 -5.59
CA HIS A 220 -9.87 -0.39 -5.33
C HIS A 220 -9.28 -1.83 -5.42
N GLU A 221 -7.98 -1.98 -5.56
CA GLU A 221 -7.31 -3.29 -5.52
C GLU A 221 -7.29 -3.93 -4.14
N HIS A 222 -7.44 -3.13 -3.07
CA HIS A 222 -7.28 -3.63 -1.71
C HIS A 222 -7.89 -2.65 -0.68
N PRO A 223 -8.53 -3.12 0.43
CA PRO A 223 -9.09 -2.21 1.42
C PRO A 223 -8.06 -1.28 2.08
N PHE A 224 -6.79 -1.67 2.16
CA PHE A 224 -5.73 -0.79 2.66
C PHE A 224 -5.55 0.42 1.75
N GLU A 225 -5.43 0.21 0.45
CA GLU A 225 -5.34 1.29 -0.53
C GLU A 225 -6.59 2.17 -0.52
N MET A 226 -7.77 1.54 -0.56
CA MET A 226 -9.03 2.27 -0.52
C MET A 226 -9.10 3.21 0.68
N ALA A 227 -8.73 2.73 1.87
CA ALA A 227 -8.74 3.53 3.09
C ALA A 227 -7.70 4.66 3.03
N ALA A 228 -6.49 4.41 2.53
CA ALA A 228 -5.44 5.41 2.40
C ALA A 228 -5.87 6.56 1.47
N TYR A 229 -6.40 6.24 0.28
CA TYR A 229 -6.96 7.24 -0.64
C TYR A 229 -8.15 8.00 -0.06
N MET A 230 -9.03 7.33 0.68
CA MET A 230 -10.19 7.97 1.32
C MET A 230 -9.76 8.96 2.40
N VAL A 231 -8.75 8.64 3.19
CA VAL A 231 -8.18 9.54 4.21
C VAL A 231 -7.47 10.72 3.55
N GLU A 232 -6.58 10.45 2.58
CA GLU A 232 -5.85 11.47 1.83
C GLU A 232 -6.78 12.51 1.21
N ASN A 233 -7.83 12.04 0.54
CA ASN A 233 -8.74 12.89 -0.24
C ASN A 233 -9.96 13.37 0.56
N LYS A 234 -10.06 13.06 1.85
CA LYS A 234 -11.24 13.36 2.68
C LYS A 234 -12.54 12.97 1.99
N SER A 235 -12.60 11.72 1.57
CA SER A 235 -13.67 11.19 0.72
C SER A 235 -15.06 11.41 1.31
N SER A 236 -16.04 11.63 0.46
CA SER A 236 -17.47 11.73 0.84
C SER A 236 -18.25 10.43 0.60
N THR A 237 -17.58 9.32 0.26
CA THR A 237 -18.22 8.04 0.01
C THR A 237 -18.88 7.47 1.27
N LYS A 238 -19.92 6.63 1.10
CA LYS A 238 -20.56 5.92 2.22
C LYS A 238 -19.54 5.06 2.99
N ALA A 239 -18.58 4.48 2.28
CA ALA A 239 -17.52 3.67 2.88
C ALA A 239 -16.65 4.49 3.83
N PHE A 240 -16.26 5.71 3.44
CA PHE A 240 -15.46 6.58 4.32
C PHE A 240 -16.27 7.10 5.50
N GLN A 241 -17.52 7.52 5.27
CA GLN A 241 -18.42 7.96 6.33
C GLN A 241 -18.64 6.88 7.41
N ALA A 242 -18.65 5.60 7.01
CA ALA A 242 -18.74 4.48 7.94
C ALA A 242 -17.41 4.20 8.66
N LEU A 243 -16.26 4.41 8.01
CA LEU A 243 -14.94 4.13 8.54
C LEU A 243 -14.43 5.24 9.46
N GLU A 244 -14.65 6.51 9.12
CA GLU A 244 -14.05 7.67 9.81
C GLU A 244 -14.28 7.70 11.33
N PRO A 245 -15.48 7.39 11.87
CA PRO A 245 -15.69 7.31 13.31
C PRO A 245 -14.79 6.26 13.99
N LEU A 246 -14.62 5.10 13.35
CA LEU A 246 -13.80 4.02 13.89
C LEU A 246 -12.31 4.36 13.88
N LEU A 247 -11.84 5.14 12.90
CA LEU A 247 -10.47 5.62 12.88
C LEU A 247 -10.18 6.50 14.11
N LYS A 248 -11.12 7.37 14.45
CA LYS A 248 -11.02 8.26 15.62
C LYS A 248 -11.08 7.50 16.94
N GLU A 249 -11.85 6.41 17.01
CA GLU A 249 -12.03 5.61 18.22
C GLU A 249 -10.87 4.63 18.47
N ASN A 250 -10.36 3.99 17.43
CA ASN A 250 -9.46 2.84 17.59
C ASN A 250 -7.97 3.16 17.34
N LEU A 251 -7.65 4.30 16.73
CA LEU A 251 -6.26 4.65 16.41
C LEU A 251 -5.70 5.77 17.30
N THR A 252 -6.52 6.41 18.12
CA THR A 252 -6.08 7.37 19.16
C THR A 252 -5.73 6.64 20.44
#